data_ea0454d33a9f4a5c2d57621eddf7a132
#
_entry.id   ea0454d33a9f4a5c2d57621eddf7a132
#
_cell.length_a   1.000
_cell.length_b   1.000
_cell.length_c   1.000
_cell.angle_alpha   90.00
_cell.angle_beta   90.00
_cell.angle_gamma   90.00
#
_symmetry.space_group_name_H-M   'P 1'
#
loop_
_entity.id
_entity.type
_entity.pdbx_description
1 polymer ?
#
loop_
_entity_poly.entity_id
_entity_poly.type
_entity_poly.pdbx_seq_one_letter_code
_entity_poly.pdbx_strand_id
1 'polypeptide(L)'
;MKRGILILFSLSLIFIIGCSGVKYSKEQIDGLANCLADKGVKEYGAFWCPNCAKQEKLFGSSIAILKSRQVYVECDPRCDTEDLPIACRGIRGQSSLCLEKNVAKYPTWEFSDGSVIVGVTELQSLADKSGCTLG
;
A
#
# COMPACT_ATOMS: atom_id res chain seq x y z
N MET A 1 -65.26 -3.20 -36.70
CA MET A 1 -63.99 -2.48 -36.75
C MET A 1 -63.50 -2.32 -35.30
N LYS A 2 -62.59 -3.16 -34.81
CA LYS A 2 -61.95 -3.02 -33.52
C LYS A 2 -60.46 -2.90 -33.73
N ARG A 3 -59.91 -1.72 -33.53
CA ARG A 3 -58.51 -1.41 -33.59
C ARG A 3 -57.86 -1.85 -32.28
N GLY A 4 -57.11 -2.94 -32.33
CA GLY A 4 -56.26 -3.37 -31.22
C GLY A 4 -54.99 -2.54 -31.19
N ILE A 5 -54.77 -1.82 -30.10
CA ILE A 5 -53.54 -1.09 -29.80
C ILE A 5 -52.57 -2.10 -29.17
N LEU A 6 -51.52 -2.47 -29.90
CA LEU A 6 -50.38 -3.22 -29.38
C LEU A 6 -49.48 -2.25 -28.63
N ILE A 7 -49.50 -2.34 -27.31
CA ILE A 7 -48.53 -1.64 -26.45
C ILE A 7 -47.30 -2.51 -26.35
N LEU A 8 -46.25 -2.13 -27.07
CA LEU A 8 -44.92 -2.69 -26.93
C LEU A 8 -44.28 -2.19 -25.64
N PHE A 9 -44.29 -3.03 -24.60
CA PHE A 9 -43.48 -2.80 -23.41
C PHE A 9 -42.00 -3.05 -23.75
N SER A 10 -41.28 -1.98 -24.01
CA SER A 10 -39.82 -2.01 -24.13
C SER A 10 -39.22 -2.17 -22.71
N LEU A 11 -38.82 -3.39 -22.39
CA LEU A 11 -38.15 -3.70 -21.14
C LEU A 11 -36.69 -3.21 -21.25
N SER A 12 -36.45 -1.98 -20.83
CA SER A 12 -35.10 -1.39 -20.74
C SER A 12 -34.34 -2.09 -19.60
N LEU A 13 -33.47 -3.03 -19.97
CA LEU A 13 -32.58 -3.72 -19.02
C LEU A 13 -31.46 -2.75 -18.63
N ILE A 14 -31.62 -2.07 -17.51
CA ILE A 14 -30.57 -1.23 -16.92
C ILE A 14 -29.52 -2.18 -16.32
N PHE A 15 -28.44 -2.40 -17.05
CA PHE A 15 -27.23 -3.01 -16.51
C PHE A 15 -26.60 -2.04 -15.50
N ILE A 16 -26.85 -2.27 -14.22
CA ILE A 16 -26.06 -1.64 -13.14
C ILE A 16 -24.73 -2.36 -13.12
N ILE A 17 -23.74 -1.83 -13.84
CA ILE A 17 -22.34 -2.25 -13.68
C ILE A 17 -21.91 -1.73 -12.30
N GLY A 18 -21.99 -2.62 -11.30
CA GLY A 18 -21.41 -2.37 -9.98
C GLY A 18 -19.90 -2.24 -10.13
N CYS A 19 -19.38 -1.03 -10.12
CA CYS A 19 -17.95 -0.80 -9.94
C CYS A 19 -17.57 -1.30 -8.54
N SER A 20 -17.08 -2.53 -8.43
CA SER A 20 -16.29 -2.98 -7.29
C SER A 20 -15.01 -2.15 -7.32
N GLY A 21 -14.92 -1.17 -6.41
CA GLY A 21 -13.87 -0.17 -6.44
C GLY A 21 -12.49 -0.72 -6.05
N VAL A 22 -11.79 -1.31 -7.02
CA VAL A 22 -10.34 -1.30 -7.00
C VAL A 22 -9.94 0.06 -7.56
N LYS A 23 -9.54 0.97 -6.68
CA LYS A 23 -9.23 2.36 -7.05
C LYS A 23 -8.05 2.46 -8.03
N TYR A 24 -7.10 1.52 -7.98
CA TYR A 24 -5.90 1.48 -8.80
C TYR A 24 -5.61 0.06 -9.29
N SER A 25 -5.08 -0.07 -10.52
CA SER A 25 -4.64 -1.37 -11.04
C SER A 25 -3.36 -1.85 -10.35
N LYS A 26 -3.07 -3.14 -10.47
CA LYS A 26 -1.81 -3.70 -9.95
C LYS A 26 -0.59 -2.98 -10.55
N GLU A 27 -0.60 -2.72 -11.84
CA GLU A 27 0.48 -2.05 -12.58
C GLU A 27 0.73 -0.64 -12.05
N GLN A 28 -0.33 0.10 -11.71
CA GLN A 28 -0.22 1.44 -11.11
C GLN A 28 0.42 1.36 -9.71
N ILE A 29 0.00 0.38 -8.90
CA ILE A 29 0.56 0.20 -7.55
C ILE A 29 2.02 -0.31 -7.63
N ASP A 30 2.35 -1.21 -8.55
CA ASP A 30 3.75 -1.64 -8.81
C ASP A 30 4.61 -0.45 -9.24
N GLY A 31 4.09 0.41 -10.11
CA GLY A 31 4.75 1.65 -10.54
C GLY A 31 5.04 2.58 -9.37
N LEU A 32 4.05 2.81 -8.49
CA LEU A 32 4.23 3.59 -7.28
C LEU A 32 5.29 2.96 -6.37
N ALA A 33 5.22 1.65 -6.09
CA ALA A 33 6.15 0.97 -5.21
C ALA A 33 7.61 1.07 -5.71
N ASN A 34 7.83 0.93 -7.02
CA ASN A 34 9.14 1.12 -7.63
C ASN A 34 9.60 2.58 -7.54
N CYS A 35 8.73 3.54 -7.82
CA CYS A 35 9.05 4.96 -7.72
C CYS A 35 9.43 5.36 -6.28
N LEU A 36 8.69 4.90 -5.28
CA LEU A 36 9.02 5.13 -3.87
C LEU A 36 10.42 4.63 -3.53
N ALA A 37 10.79 3.44 -4.04
CA ALA A 37 12.13 2.89 -3.88
C ALA A 37 13.20 3.77 -4.57
N ASP A 38 12.95 4.20 -5.81
CA ASP A 38 13.87 5.06 -6.58
C ASP A 38 14.06 6.43 -5.91
N LYS A 39 13.04 6.93 -5.22
CA LYS A 39 13.07 8.18 -4.45
C LYS A 39 13.70 8.02 -3.06
N GLY A 40 14.09 6.81 -2.66
CA GLY A 40 14.67 6.55 -1.36
C GLY A 40 13.70 6.67 -0.17
N VAL A 41 12.39 6.58 -0.44
CA VAL A 41 11.37 6.60 0.61
C VAL A 41 11.51 5.36 1.49
N LYS A 42 11.27 5.51 2.79
CA LYS A 42 11.27 4.41 3.77
C LYS A 42 9.95 4.33 4.51
N GLU A 43 9.49 3.11 4.74
CA GLU A 43 8.38 2.77 5.63
C GLU A 43 8.95 2.01 6.83
N TYR A 44 8.92 2.62 7.99
CA TYR A 44 9.31 1.97 9.25
C TYR A 44 8.11 1.28 9.86
N GLY A 45 8.23 0.00 10.12
CA GLY A 45 7.13 -0.80 10.64
C GLY A 45 7.60 -1.95 11.53
N ALA A 46 6.65 -2.75 11.99
CA ALA A 46 6.91 -3.98 12.70
C ALA A 46 5.92 -5.06 12.26
N PHE A 47 6.39 -6.29 12.13
CA PHE A 47 5.61 -7.41 11.60
C PHE A 47 4.30 -7.70 12.37
N TRP A 48 4.25 -7.35 13.63
CA TRP A 48 3.08 -7.52 14.51
C TRP A 48 2.14 -6.31 14.53
N CYS A 49 2.50 -5.21 13.89
CA CYS A 49 1.74 -3.95 13.96
C CYS A 49 0.45 -4.01 13.13
N PRO A 50 -0.75 -3.83 13.73
CA PRO A 50 -2.01 -3.88 12.98
C PRO A 50 -2.15 -2.80 11.91
N ASN A 51 -1.61 -1.61 12.16
CA ASN A 51 -1.65 -0.51 11.18
C ASN A 51 -0.68 -0.75 10.01
N CYS A 52 0.47 -1.40 10.27
CA CYS A 52 1.35 -1.85 9.18
C CYS A 52 0.65 -2.87 8.29
N ALA A 53 -0.07 -3.83 8.88
CA ALA A 53 -0.87 -4.78 8.12
C ALA A 53 -1.98 -4.10 7.29
N LYS A 54 -2.58 -3.00 7.78
CA LYS A 54 -3.51 -2.19 6.99
C LYS A 54 -2.81 -1.48 5.85
N GLN A 55 -1.62 -0.92 6.09
CA GLN A 55 -0.81 -0.28 5.05
C GLN A 55 -0.41 -1.28 3.96
N GLU A 56 0.06 -2.46 4.33
CA GLU A 56 0.39 -3.53 3.38
C GLU A 56 -0.79 -3.91 2.49
N LYS A 57 -2.01 -3.95 3.04
CA LYS A 57 -3.23 -4.23 2.26
C LYS A 57 -3.50 -3.22 1.16
N LEU A 58 -3.14 -1.95 1.34
CA LEU A 58 -3.29 -0.93 0.31
C LEU A 58 -2.38 -1.23 -0.90
N PHE A 59 -1.20 -1.78 -0.67
CA PHE A 59 -0.27 -2.20 -1.72
C PHE A 59 -0.62 -3.57 -2.32
N GLY A 60 -1.39 -4.40 -1.59
CA GLY A 60 -1.71 -5.76 -2.05
C GLY A 60 -0.45 -6.57 -2.35
N SER A 61 -0.40 -7.23 -3.51
CA SER A 61 0.79 -8.02 -3.91
C SER A 61 2.04 -7.17 -4.19
N SER A 62 1.89 -5.86 -4.42
CA SER A 62 3.01 -4.94 -4.67
C SER A 62 3.85 -4.67 -3.43
N ILE A 63 3.40 -5.10 -2.23
CA ILE A 63 4.20 -5.06 -1.00
C ILE A 63 5.52 -5.83 -1.15
N ALA A 64 5.56 -6.86 -1.99
CA ALA A 64 6.78 -7.61 -2.29
C ALA A 64 7.88 -6.70 -2.89
N ILE A 65 7.51 -5.69 -3.67
CA ILE A 65 8.44 -4.71 -4.23
C ILE A 65 9.02 -3.84 -3.12
N LEU A 66 8.17 -3.32 -2.20
CA LEU A 66 8.63 -2.52 -1.07
C LEU A 66 9.63 -3.28 -0.20
N LYS A 67 9.36 -4.57 0.07
CA LYS A 67 10.25 -5.43 0.87
C LYS A 67 11.56 -5.76 0.14
N SER A 68 11.49 -6.19 -1.11
CA SER A 68 12.67 -6.56 -1.90
C SER A 68 13.58 -5.38 -2.22
N ARG A 69 13.02 -4.19 -2.39
CA ARG A 69 13.76 -2.95 -2.65
C ARG A 69 14.09 -2.15 -1.38
N GLN A 70 13.87 -2.75 -0.21
CA GLN A 70 14.20 -2.17 1.10
C GLN A 70 13.54 -0.79 1.35
N VAL A 71 12.35 -0.58 0.80
CA VAL A 71 11.48 0.53 1.23
C VAL A 71 10.94 0.25 2.61
N TYR A 72 10.41 -0.97 2.82
CA TYR A 72 9.99 -1.43 4.13
C TYR A 72 11.20 -1.75 5.02
N VAL A 73 11.21 -1.16 6.22
CA VAL A 73 12.23 -1.33 7.26
C VAL A 73 11.58 -1.99 8.47
N GLU A 74 12.00 -3.20 8.79
CA GLU A 74 11.50 -3.93 9.97
C GLU A 74 12.22 -3.44 11.23
N CYS A 75 11.46 -2.92 12.18
CA CYS A 75 11.97 -2.29 13.40
C CYS A 75 11.94 -3.22 14.62
N ASP A 76 11.34 -4.41 14.52
CA ASP A 76 11.33 -5.33 15.67
C ASP A 76 12.70 -6.01 15.82
N PRO A 77 13.37 -5.90 17.00
CA PRO A 77 14.69 -6.48 17.21
C PRO A 77 14.73 -8.02 17.14
N ARG A 78 13.57 -8.67 17.25
CA ARG A 78 13.50 -10.13 17.04
C ARG A 78 13.79 -10.53 15.60
N CYS A 79 13.63 -9.60 14.63
CA CYS A 79 13.99 -9.83 13.24
C CYS A 79 15.47 -9.59 12.94
N ASP A 80 16.26 -9.12 13.90
CA ASP A 80 17.72 -8.90 13.78
C ASP A 80 18.53 -10.15 14.23
N THR A 81 17.88 -11.17 14.77
CA THR A 81 18.52 -12.36 15.36
C THR A 81 18.60 -13.53 14.36
N GLU A 82 19.47 -14.52 14.66
CA GLU A 82 19.55 -15.75 13.85
C GLU A 82 18.30 -16.63 13.99
N ASP A 83 17.68 -16.64 15.17
CA ASP A 83 16.44 -17.35 15.46
C ASP A 83 15.21 -16.52 15.08
N LEU A 84 15.06 -16.28 13.79
CA LEU A 84 13.99 -15.43 13.26
C LEU A 84 12.60 -16.03 13.48
N PRO A 85 11.63 -15.27 14.00
CA PRO A 85 10.21 -15.61 13.89
C PRO A 85 9.83 -15.89 12.43
N ILE A 86 8.86 -16.78 12.21
CA ILE A 86 8.39 -17.11 10.85
C ILE A 86 7.98 -15.83 10.09
N ALA A 87 7.38 -14.89 10.79
CA ALA A 87 6.94 -13.61 10.22
C ALA A 87 8.09 -12.71 9.73
N CYS A 88 9.32 -12.92 10.25
CA CYS A 88 10.51 -12.18 9.81
C CYS A 88 11.24 -12.84 8.64
N ARG A 89 10.83 -14.05 8.22
CA ARG A 89 11.52 -14.74 7.13
C ARG A 89 11.45 -13.95 5.82
N GLY A 90 12.61 -13.70 5.23
CA GLY A 90 12.74 -12.92 4.00
C GLY A 90 12.63 -11.38 4.20
N ILE A 91 12.54 -10.93 5.46
CA ILE A 91 12.60 -9.52 5.81
C ILE A 91 13.91 -9.30 6.58
N ARG A 92 14.66 -8.28 6.20
CA ARG A 92 15.85 -7.87 6.93
C ARG A 92 15.45 -6.96 8.08
N GLY A 93 15.71 -7.39 9.32
CA GLY A 93 15.57 -6.55 10.50
C GLY A 93 16.59 -5.41 10.51
N GLN A 94 16.18 -4.24 10.94
CA GLN A 94 16.99 -3.03 11.01
C GLN A 94 16.58 -2.18 12.22
N SER A 95 16.43 -2.81 13.38
CA SER A 95 15.96 -2.13 14.60
C SER A 95 16.87 -0.97 15.02
N SER A 96 18.18 -1.10 14.81
CA SER A 96 19.15 -0.04 15.07
C SER A 96 18.90 1.23 14.25
N LEU A 97 18.53 1.08 12.98
CA LEU A 97 18.17 2.21 12.11
C LEU A 97 16.90 2.91 12.63
N CYS A 98 15.91 2.13 13.07
CA CYS A 98 14.68 2.71 13.62
C CYS A 98 14.94 3.51 14.91
N LEU A 99 15.87 3.05 15.76
CA LEU A 99 16.30 3.79 16.96
C LEU A 99 17.04 5.07 16.57
N GLU A 100 17.96 5.02 15.61
CA GLU A 100 18.69 6.18 15.11
C GLU A 100 17.72 7.25 14.55
N LYS A 101 16.70 6.80 13.84
CA LYS A 101 15.65 7.67 13.28
C LYS A 101 14.61 8.12 14.28
N ASN A 102 14.69 7.69 15.54
CA ASN A 102 13.72 7.99 16.59
C ASN A 102 12.28 7.62 16.22
N VAL A 103 12.09 6.48 15.54
CA VAL A 103 10.77 6.02 15.13
C VAL A 103 9.99 5.54 16.35
N ALA A 104 8.97 6.29 16.76
CA ALA A 104 8.18 5.99 17.96
C ALA A 104 6.82 5.34 17.67
N LYS A 105 6.36 5.37 16.42
CA LYS A 105 5.04 4.84 16.01
C LYS A 105 5.14 4.16 14.65
N TYR A 106 4.25 3.20 14.40
CA TYR A 106 4.21 2.43 13.16
C TYR A 106 2.83 2.47 12.49
N PRO A 107 2.77 2.47 11.14
CA PRO A 107 3.89 2.74 10.25
C PRO A 107 4.32 4.20 10.31
N THR A 108 5.58 4.48 10.02
CA THR A 108 6.10 5.84 9.78
C THR A 108 6.79 5.86 8.42
N TRP A 109 6.37 6.79 7.58
CA TRP A 109 6.98 7.03 6.27
C TRP A 109 7.97 8.17 6.36
N GLU A 110 9.20 7.97 5.88
CA GLU A 110 10.23 9.01 5.73
C GLU A 110 10.52 9.24 4.25
N PHE A 111 10.49 10.50 3.85
CA PHE A 111 10.74 10.91 2.47
C PHE A 111 12.15 11.47 2.31
N SER A 112 12.63 11.58 1.05
CA SER A 112 13.99 12.04 0.74
C SER A 112 14.30 13.46 1.22
N ASP A 113 13.28 14.29 1.44
CA ASP A 113 13.40 15.63 2.01
C ASP A 113 13.51 15.63 3.56
N GLY A 114 13.52 14.46 4.18
CA GLY A 114 13.54 14.27 5.64
C GLY A 114 12.19 14.46 6.33
N SER A 115 11.13 14.78 5.57
CA SER A 115 9.79 14.86 6.15
C SER A 115 9.23 13.47 6.45
N VAL A 116 8.34 13.40 7.45
CA VAL A 116 7.72 12.14 7.87
C VAL A 116 6.20 12.23 7.89
N ILE A 117 5.54 11.09 7.64
CA ILE A 117 4.12 10.90 7.87
C ILE A 117 3.96 9.68 8.78
N VAL A 118 3.19 9.84 9.87
CA VAL A 118 2.94 8.77 10.84
C VAL A 118 1.54 8.21 10.64
N GLY A 119 1.44 6.89 10.56
CA GLY A 119 0.18 6.16 10.43
C GLY A 119 -0.08 5.66 9.02
N VAL A 120 -1.21 4.96 8.88
CA VAL A 120 -1.66 4.44 7.59
C VAL A 120 -1.90 5.60 6.63
N THR A 121 -1.26 5.53 5.48
CA THR A 121 -1.26 6.61 4.47
C THR A 121 -1.80 6.08 3.15
N GLU A 122 -2.76 6.79 2.58
CA GLU A 122 -3.35 6.45 1.28
C GLU A 122 -2.29 6.50 0.16
N LEU A 123 -2.42 5.60 -0.82
CA LEU A 123 -1.46 5.50 -1.92
C LEU A 123 -1.31 6.82 -2.69
N GLN A 124 -2.40 7.55 -2.90
CA GLN A 124 -2.33 8.85 -3.56
C GLN A 124 -1.52 9.87 -2.74
N SER A 125 -1.69 9.87 -1.42
CA SER A 125 -0.93 10.77 -0.54
C SER A 125 0.56 10.44 -0.55
N LEU A 126 0.92 9.15 -0.63
CA LEU A 126 2.32 8.72 -0.79
C LEU A 126 2.88 9.18 -2.14
N ALA A 127 2.11 9.03 -3.22
CA ALA A 127 2.49 9.48 -4.55
C ALA A 127 2.73 11.00 -4.56
N ASP A 128 1.77 11.78 -4.08
CA ASP A 128 1.84 13.25 -4.06
C ASP A 128 3.05 13.73 -3.25
N LYS A 129 3.26 13.15 -2.06
CA LYS A 129 4.35 13.55 -1.18
C LYS A 129 5.73 13.18 -1.70
N SER A 130 5.85 12.04 -2.38
CA SER A 130 7.12 11.58 -2.95
C SER A 130 7.44 12.15 -4.33
N GLY A 131 6.48 12.80 -4.98
CA GLY A 131 6.58 13.21 -6.38
C GLY A 131 6.51 12.03 -7.37
N CYS A 132 5.90 10.92 -6.93
CA CYS A 132 5.56 9.79 -7.79
C CYS A 132 4.19 9.99 -8.44
N THR A 133 3.89 9.18 -9.46
CA THR A 133 2.55 9.15 -10.08
C THR A 133 1.85 7.84 -9.72
N LEU A 134 0.53 7.88 -9.65
CA LEU A 134 -0.30 6.71 -9.42
C LEU A 134 -1.29 6.49 -10.59
N GLY A 135 -0.85 6.78 -11.78
CA GLY A 135 -1.65 6.61 -13.00
C GLY A 135 -1.36 7.64 -14.01
#